data_d6e0c0f4afd00e2efacb23771c2af04d
#
_entry.id   d6e0c0f4afd00e2efacb23771c2af04d
#
_cell.length_a   1.000
_cell.length_b   1.000
_cell.length_c   1.000
_cell.angle_alpha   90.00
_cell.angle_beta   90.00
_cell.angle_gamma   90.00
#
_symmetry.space_group_name_H-M   'P 1'
#
loop_
_entity.id
_entity.type
_entity.pdbx_description
1 polymer ?
#
loop_
_entity_poly.entity_id
_entity_poly.type
_entity_poly.pdbx_seq_one_letter_code
_entity_poly.pdbx_strand_id
1 'polypeptide(L)'
;MLAKRIVPCLDVKNGKVVKGVNFTGIKEVDNPVELAKFYNKSGADELVFYDITATVEERGLFTDILKEVASQIFIPLTVGGGINTLDDFDRVLKAGADKVSVNSGAIRNPKLIEEAAKKYGDQCVVLSVDVKRVDGKFKVFAKGGRENTGIDAIEWFVQGQENGAGEVVVNSIDTDGVKTGFDLELLSILAEKLSIPIIASGGAGNMEHFKELFKIPGIDAGLAASIFHFKEVEIMELKRYLRDNGVEMRI
;
A
#
# COMPACT_ATOMS: atom_id res chain seq x y z
N MET A 1 0.16 8.24 21.99
CA MET A 1 0.46 7.39 20.81
C MET A 1 -0.17 8.05 19.60
N LEU A 2 0.42 7.89 18.41
CA LEU A 2 -0.24 8.34 17.17
C LEU A 2 -1.40 7.40 16.86
N ALA A 3 -2.51 7.93 16.33
CA ALA A 3 -3.64 7.12 15.91
C ALA A 3 -3.25 6.20 14.74
N LYS A 4 -3.73 4.95 14.78
CA LYS A 4 -3.53 3.99 13.69
C LYS A 4 -4.41 4.34 12.51
N ARG A 5 -3.97 3.98 11.30
CA ARG A 5 -4.65 4.32 10.03
C ARG A 5 -5.30 3.08 9.41
N ILE A 6 -6.50 3.25 8.89
CA ILE A 6 -7.19 2.27 8.04
C ILE A 6 -7.12 2.77 6.59
N VAL A 7 -6.48 1.98 5.74
CA VAL A 7 -6.08 2.39 4.39
C VAL A 7 -6.72 1.46 3.34
N PRO A 8 -7.76 1.88 2.63
CA PRO A 8 -8.22 1.18 1.43
C PRO A 8 -7.20 1.26 0.30
N CYS A 9 -7.13 0.19 -0.51
CA CYS A 9 -6.29 0.14 -1.71
C CYS A 9 -7.15 -0.07 -2.96
N LEU A 10 -6.92 0.74 -3.98
CA LEU A 10 -7.54 0.66 -5.30
C LEU A 10 -6.50 0.21 -6.33
N ASP A 11 -6.58 -1.03 -6.77
CA ASP A 11 -5.83 -1.53 -7.91
C ASP A 11 -6.58 -1.16 -9.20
N VAL A 12 -5.98 -0.36 -10.07
CA VAL A 12 -6.61 0.14 -11.29
C VAL A 12 -5.98 -0.50 -12.52
N LYS A 13 -6.83 -1.04 -13.39
CA LYS A 13 -6.46 -1.58 -14.69
C LYS A 13 -7.46 -1.13 -15.73
N ASN A 14 -6.96 -0.57 -16.85
CA ASN A 14 -7.80 -0.11 -17.96
C ASN A 14 -8.93 0.84 -17.49
N GLY A 15 -8.63 1.74 -16.57
CA GLY A 15 -9.59 2.72 -16.05
C GLY A 15 -10.66 2.16 -15.08
N LYS A 16 -10.52 0.92 -14.63
CA LYS A 16 -11.44 0.27 -13.68
C LYS A 16 -10.69 -0.21 -12.46
N VAL A 17 -11.35 -0.13 -11.29
CA VAL A 17 -10.85 -0.80 -10.10
C VAL A 17 -11.06 -2.30 -10.25
N VAL A 18 -10.03 -3.05 -9.94
CA VAL A 18 -10.02 -4.51 -10.06
C VAL A 18 -9.51 -5.17 -8.77
N LYS A 19 -9.87 -6.43 -8.54
CA LYS A 19 -9.33 -7.22 -7.43
C LYS A 19 -9.15 -8.68 -7.84
N GLY A 20 -8.03 -9.26 -7.42
CA GLY A 20 -7.72 -10.68 -7.56
C GLY A 20 -7.39 -11.31 -6.20
N VAL A 21 -7.05 -12.60 -6.22
CA VAL A 21 -6.50 -13.36 -5.07
C VAL A 21 -5.09 -13.77 -5.43
N ASN A 22 -4.12 -13.57 -4.52
CA ASN A 22 -2.69 -13.81 -4.77
C ASN A 22 -2.21 -13.20 -6.10
N PHE A 23 -2.66 -11.97 -6.40
CA PHE A 23 -2.41 -11.23 -7.65
C PHE A 23 -2.89 -11.94 -8.94
N THR A 24 -3.83 -12.88 -8.83
CA THR A 24 -4.41 -13.62 -9.96
C THR A 24 -5.93 -13.55 -9.97
N GLY A 25 -6.57 -14.00 -11.06
CA GLY A 25 -8.04 -14.08 -11.14
C GLY A 25 -8.74 -12.72 -11.06
N ILE A 26 -8.17 -11.67 -11.67
CA ILE A 26 -8.61 -10.28 -11.59
C ILE A 26 -10.05 -10.12 -12.09
N LYS A 27 -10.91 -9.49 -11.26
CA LYS A 27 -12.29 -9.11 -11.60
C LYS A 27 -12.46 -7.61 -11.45
N GLU A 28 -13.30 -7.01 -12.30
CA GLU A 28 -13.70 -5.61 -12.16
C GLU A 28 -14.59 -5.42 -10.94
N VAL A 29 -14.39 -4.31 -10.23
CA VAL A 29 -15.14 -3.95 -9.03
C VAL A 29 -16.06 -2.76 -9.32
N ASP A 30 -15.47 -1.56 -9.62
CA ASP A 30 -16.24 -0.32 -9.80
C ASP A 30 -15.40 0.78 -10.48
N ASN A 31 -16.01 1.95 -10.63
CA ASN A 31 -15.35 3.18 -11.06
C ASN A 31 -14.39 3.70 -9.95
N PRO A 32 -13.11 3.98 -10.26
CA PRO A 32 -12.13 4.42 -9.27
C PRO A 32 -12.48 5.75 -8.59
N VAL A 33 -13.08 6.70 -9.30
CA VAL A 33 -13.47 8.01 -8.74
C VAL A 33 -14.61 7.85 -7.73
N GLU A 34 -15.62 7.05 -8.05
CA GLU A 34 -16.75 6.82 -7.15
C GLU A 34 -16.33 6.03 -5.90
N LEU A 35 -15.44 5.05 -6.04
CA LEU A 35 -14.88 4.34 -4.88
C LEU A 35 -14.01 5.25 -4.01
N ALA A 36 -13.20 6.12 -4.59
CA ALA A 36 -12.40 7.08 -3.84
C ALA A 36 -13.28 8.04 -3.03
N LYS A 37 -14.34 8.59 -3.63
CA LYS A 37 -15.35 9.40 -2.94
C LYS A 37 -16.01 8.63 -1.80
N PHE A 38 -16.36 7.37 -2.05
CA PHE A 38 -16.98 6.51 -1.04
C PHE A 38 -16.04 6.34 0.15
N TYR A 39 -14.77 6.00 -0.06
CA TYR A 39 -13.79 5.82 1.03
C TYR A 39 -13.49 7.10 1.79
N ASN A 40 -13.38 8.23 1.08
CA ASN A 40 -13.22 9.54 1.73
C ASN A 40 -14.40 9.84 2.68
N LYS A 41 -15.65 9.54 2.28
CA LYS A 41 -16.85 9.70 3.11
C LYS A 41 -16.97 8.64 4.22
N SER A 42 -16.46 7.45 3.99
CA SER A 42 -16.53 6.32 4.94
C SER A 42 -15.50 6.40 6.06
N GLY A 43 -14.71 7.48 6.13
CA GLY A 43 -13.75 7.71 7.20
C GLY A 43 -12.44 6.97 7.04
N ALA A 44 -12.02 6.62 5.83
CA ALA A 44 -10.66 6.16 5.56
C ALA A 44 -9.65 7.24 5.98
N ASP A 45 -8.49 6.82 6.49
CA ASP A 45 -7.45 7.76 6.93
C ASP A 45 -6.51 8.17 5.80
N GLU A 46 -6.39 7.31 4.79
CA GLU A 46 -5.54 7.47 3.61
C GLU A 46 -6.10 6.57 2.50
N LEU A 47 -5.79 6.85 1.24
CA LEU A 47 -6.11 6.02 0.09
C LEU A 47 -4.84 5.64 -0.65
N VAL A 48 -4.68 4.35 -0.99
CA VAL A 48 -3.64 3.88 -1.89
C VAL A 48 -4.25 3.59 -3.26
N PHE A 49 -3.57 4.04 -4.32
CA PHE A 49 -4.03 3.99 -5.70
C PHE A 49 -2.92 3.43 -6.60
N TYR A 50 -3.06 2.18 -7.02
CA TYR A 50 -2.06 1.50 -7.82
C TYR A 50 -2.49 1.34 -9.27
N ASP A 51 -1.64 1.84 -10.19
CA ASP A 51 -1.70 1.49 -11.60
C ASP A 51 -1.07 0.12 -11.81
N ILE A 52 -1.89 -0.89 -12.07
CA ILE A 52 -1.42 -2.22 -12.43
C ILE A 52 -1.46 -2.47 -13.94
N THR A 53 -1.53 -1.39 -14.73
CA THR A 53 -1.58 -1.37 -16.18
C THR A 53 -0.20 -1.64 -16.78
N ALA A 54 -0.14 -2.37 -17.90
CA ALA A 54 1.12 -2.86 -18.45
C ALA A 54 1.76 -1.95 -19.51
N THR A 55 0.99 -1.02 -20.13
CA THR A 55 1.43 -0.28 -21.32
C THR A 55 1.60 1.22 -21.10
N VAL A 56 2.41 1.86 -21.96
CA VAL A 56 2.68 3.31 -21.90
C VAL A 56 1.41 4.11 -22.26
N GLU A 57 0.60 3.63 -23.18
CA GLU A 57 -0.63 4.30 -23.64
C GLU A 57 -1.68 4.39 -22.54
N GLU A 58 -1.78 3.34 -21.75
CA GLU A 58 -2.71 3.26 -20.61
C GLU A 58 -2.31 4.16 -19.44
N ARG A 59 -1.03 4.58 -19.34
CA ARG A 59 -0.55 5.53 -18.30
C ARG A 59 -1.13 6.94 -18.45
N GLY A 60 -1.45 7.37 -19.67
CA GLY A 60 -2.15 8.62 -19.90
C GLY A 60 -3.54 8.61 -19.26
N LEU A 61 -4.31 7.57 -19.54
CA LEU A 61 -5.65 7.36 -18.96
C LEU A 61 -5.59 7.32 -17.44
N PHE A 62 -4.62 6.60 -16.86
CA PHE A 62 -4.43 6.54 -15.42
C PHE A 62 -4.17 7.92 -14.81
N THR A 63 -3.32 8.74 -15.45
CA THR A 63 -2.99 10.10 -14.97
C THR A 63 -4.21 11.01 -14.93
N ASP A 64 -5.11 10.92 -15.92
CA ASP A 64 -6.34 11.72 -15.96
C ASP A 64 -7.33 11.26 -14.90
N ILE A 65 -7.48 9.95 -14.67
CA ILE A 65 -8.29 9.39 -13.58
C ILE A 65 -7.71 9.82 -12.23
N LEU A 66 -6.38 9.80 -12.07
CA LEU A 66 -5.71 10.24 -10.85
C LEU A 66 -6.04 11.70 -10.52
N LYS A 67 -6.00 12.62 -11.50
CA LYS A 67 -6.38 14.02 -11.32
C LYS A 67 -7.84 14.14 -10.86
N GLU A 68 -8.72 13.36 -11.46
CA GLU A 68 -10.14 13.36 -11.09
C GLU A 68 -10.33 12.85 -9.65
N VAL A 69 -9.70 11.74 -9.28
CA VAL A 69 -9.70 11.20 -7.91
C VAL A 69 -9.19 12.24 -6.93
N ALA A 70 -8.00 12.80 -7.16
CA ALA A 70 -7.38 13.79 -6.28
C ALA A 70 -8.24 15.03 -6.07
N SER A 71 -9.03 15.45 -7.08
CA SER A 71 -9.95 16.57 -6.96
C SER A 71 -11.18 16.30 -6.08
N GLN A 72 -11.47 15.05 -5.75
CA GLN A 72 -12.69 14.62 -5.08
C GLN A 72 -12.50 14.13 -3.65
N ILE A 73 -11.26 13.94 -3.22
CA ILE A 73 -10.93 13.43 -1.88
C ILE A 73 -10.09 14.44 -1.10
N PHE A 74 -10.16 14.37 0.25
CA PHE A 74 -9.44 15.25 1.16
C PHE A 74 -8.57 14.48 2.17
N ILE A 75 -8.45 13.18 1.97
CA ILE A 75 -7.53 12.29 2.71
C ILE A 75 -6.25 12.12 1.90
N PRO A 76 -5.09 11.85 2.53
CA PRO A 76 -3.83 11.62 1.84
C PRO A 76 -3.95 10.53 0.77
N LEU A 77 -3.33 10.77 -0.38
CA LEU A 77 -3.35 9.89 -1.54
C LEU A 77 -1.94 9.39 -1.87
N THR A 78 -1.71 8.09 -1.65
CA THR A 78 -0.48 7.42 -2.07
C THR A 78 -0.70 6.76 -3.43
N VAL A 79 0.16 7.06 -4.40
CA VAL A 79 0.06 6.57 -5.78
C VAL A 79 1.28 5.74 -6.16
N GLY A 80 1.05 4.59 -6.77
CA GLY A 80 2.11 3.72 -7.25
C GLY A 80 1.73 2.99 -8.53
N GLY A 81 2.61 2.09 -8.97
CA GLY A 81 2.48 1.39 -10.23
C GLY A 81 3.24 2.08 -11.38
N GLY A 82 4.15 1.35 -12.01
CA GLY A 82 4.91 1.86 -13.14
C GLY A 82 5.91 2.98 -12.83
N ILE A 83 6.23 3.24 -11.56
CA ILE A 83 7.18 4.28 -11.13
C ILE A 83 8.62 3.76 -11.28
N ASN A 84 9.40 4.40 -12.16
CA ASN A 84 10.76 3.97 -12.49
C ASN A 84 11.79 5.11 -12.51
N THR A 85 11.34 6.35 -12.61
CA THR A 85 12.17 7.54 -12.77
C THR A 85 11.65 8.69 -11.93
N LEU A 86 12.46 9.73 -11.75
CA LEU A 86 12.02 10.98 -11.11
C LEU A 86 10.91 11.69 -11.92
N ASP A 87 10.87 11.50 -13.23
CA ASP A 87 9.81 12.06 -14.08
C ASP A 87 8.47 11.36 -13.81
N ASP A 88 8.49 10.06 -13.45
CA ASP A 88 7.28 9.37 -12.99
C ASP A 88 6.80 9.94 -11.64
N PHE A 89 7.72 10.25 -10.71
CA PHE A 89 7.38 10.95 -9.46
C PHE A 89 6.75 12.31 -9.75
N ASP A 90 7.40 13.14 -10.57
CA ASP A 90 6.86 14.45 -10.97
C ASP A 90 5.45 14.34 -11.56
N ARG A 91 5.24 13.37 -12.44
CA ARG A 91 3.96 13.16 -13.11
C ARG A 91 2.82 12.88 -12.14
N VAL A 92 3.02 11.96 -11.18
CA VAL A 92 1.95 11.58 -10.25
C VAL A 92 1.76 12.63 -9.14
N LEU A 93 2.82 13.27 -8.65
CA LEU A 93 2.72 14.37 -7.69
C LEU A 93 1.98 15.58 -8.30
N LYS A 94 2.30 15.97 -9.54
CA LYS A 94 1.58 17.03 -10.26
C LYS A 94 0.13 16.67 -10.58
N ALA A 95 -0.20 15.39 -10.63
CA ALA A 95 -1.57 14.92 -10.81
C ALA A 95 -2.38 14.88 -9.50
N GLY A 96 -1.75 15.18 -8.35
CA GLY A 96 -2.41 15.33 -7.06
C GLY A 96 -2.13 14.24 -6.03
N ALA A 97 -1.11 13.39 -6.25
CA ALA A 97 -0.63 12.47 -5.23
C ALA A 97 0.09 13.22 -4.12
N ASP A 98 -0.10 12.80 -2.86
CA ASP A 98 0.66 13.28 -1.70
C ASP A 98 1.94 12.47 -1.51
N LYS A 99 1.90 11.18 -1.83
CA LYS A 99 3.02 10.25 -1.72
C LYS A 99 3.13 9.37 -2.97
N VAL A 100 4.35 8.93 -3.26
CA VAL A 100 4.63 8.06 -4.42
C VAL A 100 5.20 6.73 -3.92
N SER A 101 4.53 5.65 -4.28
CA SER A 101 4.91 4.29 -3.92
C SER A 101 5.74 3.66 -5.04
N VAL A 102 6.96 3.23 -4.70
CA VAL A 102 7.89 2.58 -5.62
C VAL A 102 8.21 1.15 -5.16
N ASN A 103 8.25 0.21 -6.10
CA ASN A 103 8.60 -1.20 -5.89
C ASN A 103 9.65 -1.63 -6.92
N SER A 104 9.26 -2.22 -8.05
CA SER A 104 10.18 -2.76 -9.06
C SER A 104 11.15 -1.71 -9.65
N GLY A 105 10.77 -0.44 -9.65
CA GLY A 105 11.67 0.66 -10.03
C GLY A 105 12.84 0.80 -9.07
N ALA A 106 12.58 0.72 -7.76
CA ALA A 106 13.61 0.76 -6.73
C ALA A 106 14.50 -0.50 -6.75
N ILE A 107 13.93 -1.68 -7.02
CA ILE A 107 14.71 -2.93 -7.15
C ILE A 107 15.72 -2.81 -8.29
N ARG A 108 15.33 -2.21 -9.44
CA ARG A 108 16.23 -1.99 -10.58
C ARG A 108 17.25 -0.88 -10.34
N ASN A 109 16.85 0.17 -9.66
CA ASN A 109 17.69 1.31 -9.34
C ASN A 109 17.45 1.79 -7.91
N PRO A 110 18.16 1.25 -6.90
CA PRO A 110 17.99 1.67 -5.49
C PRO A 110 18.25 3.16 -5.24
N LYS A 111 19.06 3.81 -6.08
CA LYS A 111 19.31 5.26 -5.99
C LYS A 111 18.06 6.11 -6.26
N LEU A 112 17.05 5.55 -6.93
CA LEU A 112 15.79 6.25 -7.16
C LEU A 112 15.12 6.70 -5.86
N ILE A 113 15.22 5.90 -4.79
CA ILE A 113 14.71 6.25 -3.46
C ILE A 113 15.43 7.50 -2.94
N GLU A 114 16.77 7.46 -2.95
CA GLU A 114 17.61 8.55 -2.45
C GLU A 114 17.41 9.85 -3.26
N GLU A 115 17.38 9.75 -4.57
CA GLU A 115 17.16 10.89 -5.48
C GLU A 115 15.76 11.50 -5.29
N ALA A 116 14.73 10.67 -5.12
CA ALA A 116 13.37 11.11 -4.86
C ALA A 116 13.25 11.78 -3.47
N ALA A 117 13.84 11.18 -2.44
CA ALA A 117 13.85 11.73 -1.09
C ALA A 117 14.56 13.10 -1.04
N LYS A 118 15.69 13.24 -1.72
CA LYS A 118 16.41 14.52 -1.84
C LYS A 118 15.61 15.60 -2.56
N LYS A 119 14.82 15.21 -3.58
CA LYS A 119 14.09 16.17 -4.42
C LYS A 119 12.74 16.57 -3.83
N TYR A 120 12.02 15.62 -3.23
CA TYR A 120 10.63 15.81 -2.80
C TYR A 120 10.43 15.72 -1.28
N GLY A 121 11.45 15.29 -0.54
CA GLY A 121 11.37 14.92 0.86
C GLY A 121 11.07 13.44 1.06
N ASP A 122 11.61 12.87 2.12
CA ASP A 122 11.42 11.46 2.49
C ASP A 122 9.93 11.11 2.69
N GLN A 123 9.16 12.02 3.27
CA GLN A 123 7.72 11.86 3.49
C GLN A 123 6.90 11.61 2.20
N CYS A 124 7.43 11.96 1.04
CA CYS A 124 6.81 11.69 -0.26
C CYS A 124 7.16 10.31 -0.83
N VAL A 125 8.14 9.59 -0.24
CA VAL A 125 8.66 8.34 -0.79
C VAL A 125 8.19 7.16 0.04
N VAL A 126 7.37 6.30 -0.56
CA VAL A 126 6.89 5.06 0.02
C VAL A 126 7.56 3.87 -0.68
N LEU A 127 8.31 3.05 0.06
CA LEU A 127 8.83 1.80 -0.47
C LEU A 127 7.80 0.68 -0.28
N SER A 128 7.20 0.22 -1.37
CA SER A 128 6.30 -0.93 -1.37
C SER A 128 7.06 -2.19 -1.76
N VAL A 129 6.93 -3.26 -0.99
CA VAL A 129 7.64 -4.51 -1.25
C VAL A 129 6.69 -5.69 -1.22
N ASP A 130 6.68 -6.44 -2.32
CA ASP A 130 5.99 -7.72 -2.40
C ASP A 130 6.89 -8.80 -1.80
N VAL A 131 6.47 -9.40 -0.70
CA VAL A 131 7.24 -10.39 0.07
C VAL A 131 6.58 -11.74 -0.01
N LYS A 132 7.39 -12.76 -0.25
CA LYS A 132 6.95 -14.16 -0.19
C LYS A 132 7.96 -15.01 0.56
N ARG A 133 7.48 -16.02 1.29
CA ARG A 133 8.30 -16.99 1.97
C ARG A 133 8.80 -18.06 0.97
N VAL A 134 10.12 -18.20 0.86
CA VAL A 134 10.79 -19.20 0.02
C VAL A 134 11.83 -19.90 0.88
N ASP A 135 11.74 -21.21 1.02
CA ASP A 135 12.63 -22.03 1.84
C ASP A 135 12.85 -21.48 3.26
N GLY A 136 11.76 -21.05 3.90
CA GLY A 136 11.73 -20.49 5.25
C GLY A 136 12.31 -19.07 5.38
N LYS A 137 12.65 -18.40 4.27
CA LYS A 137 13.18 -17.02 4.24
C LYS A 137 12.22 -16.07 3.53
N PHE A 138 12.14 -14.84 4.00
CA PHE A 138 11.37 -13.79 3.35
C PHE A 138 12.15 -13.22 2.16
N LYS A 139 11.59 -13.31 0.96
CA LYS A 139 12.21 -12.87 -0.28
C LYS A 139 11.39 -11.78 -0.96
N VAL A 140 12.09 -10.83 -1.58
CA VAL A 140 11.50 -9.78 -2.39
C VAL A 140 11.08 -10.34 -3.74
N PHE A 141 9.85 -10.02 -4.14
CA PHE A 141 9.33 -10.33 -5.46
C PHE A 141 9.12 -9.05 -6.27
N ALA A 142 9.39 -9.14 -7.57
CA ALA A 142 9.19 -8.07 -8.54
C ALA A 142 8.01 -8.39 -9.47
N LYS A 143 7.68 -7.42 -10.36
CA LYS A 143 6.69 -7.58 -11.43
C LYS A 143 5.31 -8.04 -10.92
N GLY A 144 4.83 -7.44 -9.82
CA GLY A 144 3.55 -7.81 -9.21
C GLY A 144 3.57 -9.24 -8.66
N GLY A 145 4.58 -9.58 -7.91
CA GLY A 145 4.70 -10.86 -7.20
C GLY A 145 5.08 -12.07 -8.06
N ARG A 146 5.49 -11.86 -9.32
CA ARG A 146 5.73 -12.94 -10.29
C ARG A 146 7.18 -13.41 -10.38
N GLU A 147 8.14 -12.56 -9.99
CA GLU A 147 9.57 -12.83 -10.14
C GLU A 147 10.26 -12.77 -8.79
N ASN A 148 10.83 -13.91 -8.35
CA ASN A 148 11.69 -13.96 -7.19
C ASN A 148 13.03 -13.30 -7.54
N THR A 149 13.36 -12.22 -6.85
CA THR A 149 14.61 -11.48 -7.08
C THR A 149 15.82 -12.09 -6.38
N GLY A 150 15.60 -13.02 -5.45
CA GLY A 150 16.64 -13.56 -4.57
C GLY A 150 17.04 -12.63 -3.41
N ILE A 151 16.61 -11.36 -3.42
CA ILE A 151 16.92 -10.38 -2.38
C ILE A 151 16.23 -10.77 -1.07
N ASP A 152 16.94 -10.61 0.05
CA ASP A 152 16.35 -10.75 1.37
C ASP A 152 15.42 -9.57 1.66
N ALA A 153 14.17 -9.85 2.05
CA ALA A 153 13.18 -8.80 2.22
C ALA A 153 13.49 -7.90 3.42
N ILE A 154 13.99 -8.48 4.52
CA ILE A 154 14.30 -7.71 5.73
C ILE A 154 15.45 -6.73 5.47
N GLU A 155 16.51 -7.22 4.82
CA GLU A 155 17.66 -6.37 4.44
C GLU A 155 17.23 -5.28 3.45
N TRP A 156 16.35 -5.59 2.51
CA TRP A 156 15.84 -4.64 1.53
C TRP A 156 15.01 -3.49 2.16
N PHE A 157 14.17 -3.79 3.15
CA PHE A 157 13.44 -2.75 3.87
C PHE A 157 14.39 -1.84 4.65
N VAL A 158 15.39 -2.39 5.34
CA VAL A 158 16.41 -1.60 6.05
C VAL A 158 17.17 -0.70 5.08
N GLN A 159 17.64 -1.25 3.96
CA GLN A 159 18.31 -0.46 2.92
C GLN A 159 17.40 0.64 2.34
N GLY A 160 16.11 0.35 2.16
CA GLY A 160 15.14 1.33 1.68
C GLY A 160 14.98 2.51 2.63
N GLN A 161 14.90 2.26 3.93
CA GLN A 161 14.90 3.29 4.96
C GLN A 161 16.20 4.10 4.94
N GLU A 162 17.35 3.44 4.87
CA GLU A 162 18.67 4.12 4.79
C GLU A 162 18.81 4.99 3.54
N ASN A 163 18.19 4.59 2.43
CA ASN A 163 18.13 5.36 1.19
C ASN A 163 17.12 6.52 1.24
N GLY A 164 16.34 6.67 2.31
CA GLY A 164 15.45 7.80 2.51
C GLY A 164 13.97 7.53 2.19
N ALA A 165 13.53 6.28 2.18
CA ALA A 165 12.09 6.01 2.21
C ALA A 165 11.51 6.51 3.54
N GLY A 166 10.45 7.32 3.49
CA GLY A 166 9.79 7.86 4.67
C GLY A 166 8.67 6.96 5.20
N GLU A 167 8.27 5.94 4.45
CA GLU A 167 7.25 4.97 4.82
C GLU A 167 7.42 3.67 4.02
N VAL A 168 6.97 2.55 4.56
CA VAL A 168 6.97 1.27 3.84
C VAL A 168 5.59 0.64 3.79
N VAL A 169 5.29 -0.02 2.66
CA VAL A 169 4.14 -0.93 2.51
C VAL A 169 4.66 -2.35 2.39
N VAL A 170 4.25 -3.20 3.30
CA VAL A 170 4.62 -4.62 3.37
C VAL A 170 3.50 -5.45 2.77
N ASN A 171 3.66 -5.89 1.53
CA ASN A 171 2.68 -6.76 0.86
C ASN A 171 3.07 -8.23 1.03
N SER A 172 2.42 -8.96 1.94
CA SER A 172 2.62 -10.39 2.05
C SER A 172 1.83 -11.14 0.98
N ILE A 173 2.53 -11.70 -0.02
CA ILE A 173 1.90 -12.50 -1.10
C ILE A 173 1.25 -13.76 -0.52
N ASP A 174 1.87 -14.37 0.50
CA ASP A 174 1.39 -15.62 1.09
C ASP A 174 0.01 -15.47 1.75
N THR A 175 -0.32 -14.26 2.22
CA THR A 175 -1.59 -13.96 2.88
C THR A 175 -2.56 -13.15 2.02
N ASP A 176 -2.11 -12.58 0.86
CA ASP A 176 -2.96 -11.70 0.05
C ASP A 176 -4.21 -12.41 -0.49
N GLY A 177 -5.37 -11.83 -0.18
CA GLY A 177 -6.68 -12.35 -0.60
C GLY A 177 -7.14 -13.62 0.13
N VAL A 178 -6.32 -14.21 1.00
CA VAL A 178 -6.65 -15.45 1.74
C VAL A 178 -7.60 -15.18 2.91
N LYS A 179 -7.61 -13.95 3.45
CA LYS A 179 -8.49 -13.52 4.56
C LYS A 179 -8.27 -14.28 5.89
N THR A 180 -7.08 -14.79 6.15
CA THR A 180 -6.73 -15.53 7.37
C THR A 180 -5.93 -14.73 8.39
N GLY A 181 -5.71 -13.45 8.14
CA GLY A 181 -4.93 -12.54 8.98
C GLY A 181 -3.66 -12.06 8.28
N PHE A 182 -3.10 -10.97 8.80
CA PHE A 182 -1.83 -10.41 8.35
C PHE A 182 -0.65 -11.34 8.70
N ASP A 183 0.48 -11.21 7.98
CA ASP A 183 1.71 -11.93 8.30
C ASP A 183 2.40 -11.30 9.52
N LEU A 184 1.90 -11.65 10.71
CA LEU A 184 2.36 -11.05 11.98
C LEU A 184 3.83 -11.35 12.27
N GLU A 185 4.38 -12.48 11.79
CA GLU A 185 5.79 -12.82 11.97
C GLU A 185 6.68 -11.84 11.20
N LEU A 186 6.43 -11.67 9.90
CA LEU A 186 7.16 -10.71 9.05
C LEU A 186 7.06 -9.29 9.64
N LEU A 187 5.87 -8.87 10.00
CA LEU A 187 5.59 -7.52 10.51
C LEU A 187 6.26 -7.27 11.87
N SER A 188 6.31 -8.27 12.77
CA SER A 188 7.02 -8.14 14.04
C SER A 188 8.52 -7.96 13.84
N ILE A 189 9.13 -8.72 12.92
CA ILE A 189 10.56 -8.59 12.60
C ILE A 189 10.86 -7.19 12.04
N LEU A 190 10.01 -6.69 11.14
CA LEU A 190 10.20 -5.36 10.55
C LEU A 190 9.99 -4.23 11.55
N ALA A 191 9.00 -4.36 12.44
CA ALA A 191 8.73 -3.37 13.48
C ALA A 191 9.88 -3.20 14.49
N GLU A 192 10.72 -4.24 14.68
CA GLU A 192 11.92 -4.15 15.50
C GLU A 192 13.10 -3.48 14.78
N LYS A 193 13.11 -3.48 13.44
CA LYS A 193 14.25 -3.03 12.63
C LYS A 193 14.06 -1.66 12.00
N LEU A 194 12.82 -1.27 11.76
CA LEU A 194 12.49 -0.01 11.09
C LEU A 194 12.03 1.04 12.10
N SER A 195 12.41 2.29 11.84
CA SER A 195 11.98 3.46 12.62
C SER A 195 10.98 4.34 11.86
N ILE A 196 10.72 4.03 10.60
CA ILE A 196 9.73 4.71 9.76
C ILE A 196 8.37 3.99 9.80
N PRO A 197 7.27 4.66 9.50
CA PRO A 197 5.93 4.08 9.48
C PRO A 197 5.82 2.81 8.62
N ILE A 198 5.10 1.81 9.15
CA ILE A 198 4.85 0.54 8.48
C ILE A 198 3.35 0.40 8.19
N ILE A 199 3.02 0.21 6.91
CA ILE A 199 1.69 -0.16 6.45
C ILE A 199 1.68 -1.67 6.16
N ALA A 200 0.88 -2.42 6.90
CA ALA A 200 0.70 -3.85 6.68
C ALA A 200 -0.35 -4.11 5.60
N SER A 201 -0.04 -4.98 4.64
CA SER A 201 -0.91 -5.33 3.52
C SER A 201 -0.91 -6.84 3.26
N GLY A 202 -2.09 -7.38 2.94
CA GLY A 202 -2.31 -8.80 2.66
C GLY A 202 -2.84 -9.57 3.88
N GLY A 203 -3.98 -10.28 3.68
CA GLY A 203 -4.54 -11.21 4.66
C GLY A 203 -5.72 -10.71 5.50
N ALA A 204 -6.04 -9.42 5.47
CA ALA A 204 -7.20 -8.88 6.19
C ALA A 204 -8.51 -9.57 5.75
N GLY A 205 -9.26 -10.11 6.72
CA GLY A 205 -10.52 -10.80 6.47
C GLY A 205 -11.66 -10.37 7.39
N ASN A 206 -11.34 -9.82 8.57
CA ASN A 206 -12.32 -9.34 9.54
C ASN A 206 -11.68 -8.31 10.51
N MET A 207 -12.48 -7.75 11.42
CA MET A 207 -12.02 -6.71 12.35
C MET A 207 -10.98 -7.22 13.37
N GLU A 208 -11.07 -8.49 13.78
CA GLU A 208 -10.12 -9.10 14.73
C GLU A 208 -8.71 -9.13 14.15
N HIS A 209 -8.55 -9.35 12.84
CA HIS A 209 -7.23 -9.33 12.19
C HIS A 209 -6.53 -7.97 12.33
N PHE A 210 -7.25 -6.86 12.27
CA PHE A 210 -6.70 -5.53 12.52
C PHE A 210 -6.35 -5.33 14.00
N LYS A 211 -7.15 -5.86 14.91
CA LYS A 211 -6.85 -5.80 16.35
C LYS A 211 -5.56 -6.58 16.67
N GLU A 212 -5.40 -7.78 16.12
CA GLU A 212 -4.16 -8.55 16.28
C GLU A 212 -2.96 -7.83 15.66
N LEU A 213 -3.13 -7.24 14.47
CA LEU A 213 -2.11 -6.43 13.80
C LEU A 213 -1.60 -5.30 14.68
N PHE A 214 -2.51 -4.52 15.26
CA PHE A 214 -2.15 -3.32 16.03
C PHE A 214 -1.65 -3.62 17.46
N LYS A 215 -1.61 -4.88 17.87
CA LYS A 215 -0.85 -5.30 19.06
C LYS A 215 0.66 -5.25 18.84
N ILE A 216 1.13 -5.26 17.59
CA ILE A 216 2.55 -5.15 17.26
C ILE A 216 2.94 -3.66 17.37
N PRO A 217 3.83 -3.29 18.32
CA PRO A 217 4.36 -1.94 18.39
C PRO A 217 5.12 -1.60 17.09
N GLY A 218 4.95 -0.39 16.56
CA GLY A 218 5.63 0.03 15.33
C GLY A 218 4.83 -0.19 14.04
N ILE A 219 3.67 -0.87 14.09
CA ILE A 219 2.76 -0.90 12.94
C ILE A 219 1.84 0.32 12.99
N ASP A 220 1.79 1.10 11.92
CA ASP A 220 1.07 2.38 11.86
C ASP A 220 -0.22 2.34 11.07
N ALA A 221 -0.33 1.38 10.13
CA ALA A 221 -1.52 1.25 9.31
C ALA A 221 -1.81 -0.20 8.91
N GLY A 222 -3.10 -0.50 8.73
CA GLY A 222 -3.58 -1.71 8.07
C GLY A 222 -4.23 -1.37 6.74
N LEU A 223 -3.72 -1.95 5.66
CA LEU A 223 -4.22 -1.79 4.31
C LEU A 223 -5.05 -3.01 3.91
N ALA A 224 -6.21 -2.75 3.33
CA ALA A 224 -7.06 -3.80 2.76
C ALA A 224 -7.83 -3.30 1.53
N ALA A 225 -8.27 -4.23 0.70
CA ALA A 225 -9.04 -3.96 -0.51
C ALA A 225 -10.38 -4.71 -0.51
N SER A 226 -10.35 -6.04 -0.69
CA SER A 226 -11.56 -6.85 -0.94
C SER A 226 -12.63 -6.71 0.14
N ILE A 227 -12.26 -6.75 1.42
CA ILE A 227 -13.23 -6.67 2.54
C ILE A 227 -13.98 -5.33 2.57
N PHE A 228 -13.33 -4.24 2.11
CA PHE A 228 -13.95 -2.93 1.98
C PHE A 228 -14.74 -2.79 0.68
N HIS A 229 -14.18 -3.27 -0.45
CA HIS A 229 -14.86 -3.23 -1.75
C HIS A 229 -16.18 -4.01 -1.75
N PHE A 230 -16.20 -5.16 -1.09
CA PHE A 230 -17.39 -6.01 -1.01
C PHE A 230 -18.24 -5.73 0.23
N LYS A 231 -17.92 -4.65 0.97
CA LYS A 231 -18.67 -4.20 2.16
C LYS A 231 -18.81 -5.30 3.23
N GLU A 232 -17.80 -6.17 3.34
CA GLU A 232 -17.75 -7.20 4.38
C GLU A 232 -17.39 -6.58 5.74
N VAL A 233 -16.64 -5.47 5.73
CA VAL A 233 -16.28 -4.66 6.90
C VAL A 233 -16.47 -3.19 6.55
N GLU A 234 -17.21 -2.45 7.37
CA GLU A 234 -17.33 -1.00 7.26
C GLU A 234 -16.22 -0.31 8.04
N ILE A 235 -15.58 0.72 7.44
CA ILE A 235 -14.39 1.39 8.01
C ILE A 235 -14.70 2.01 9.38
N MET A 236 -15.81 2.72 9.51
CA MET A 236 -16.17 3.35 10.78
C MET A 236 -16.56 2.35 11.87
N GLU A 237 -17.14 1.21 11.51
CA GLU A 237 -17.41 0.11 12.45
C GLU A 237 -16.09 -0.52 12.91
N LEU A 238 -15.16 -0.77 11.98
CA LEU A 238 -13.82 -1.25 12.31
C LEU A 238 -13.09 -0.30 13.26
N LYS A 239 -13.11 0.99 12.99
CA LYS A 239 -12.45 1.99 13.84
C LYS A 239 -13.07 2.05 15.25
N ARG A 240 -14.39 1.99 15.38
CA ARG A 240 -15.06 1.92 16.68
C ARG A 240 -14.68 0.64 17.42
N TYR A 241 -14.75 -0.49 16.75
CA TYR A 241 -14.33 -1.78 17.32
C TYR A 241 -12.88 -1.73 17.83
N LEU A 242 -11.94 -1.19 17.05
CA LEU A 242 -10.54 -1.06 17.43
C LEU A 242 -10.35 -0.13 18.63
N ARG A 243 -11.02 1.03 18.64
CA ARG A 243 -11.00 1.97 19.77
C ARG A 243 -11.53 1.31 21.05
N ASP A 244 -12.65 0.59 20.95
CA ASP A 244 -13.26 -0.09 22.09
C ASP A 244 -12.38 -1.26 22.63
N ASN A 245 -11.42 -1.71 21.81
CA ASN A 245 -10.37 -2.67 22.18
C ASN A 245 -9.01 -2.01 22.50
N GLY A 246 -8.97 -0.71 22.78
CA GLY A 246 -7.77 0.00 23.26
C GLY A 246 -6.78 0.44 22.19
N VAL A 247 -7.16 0.40 20.92
CA VAL A 247 -6.34 0.92 19.81
C VAL A 247 -6.70 2.38 19.54
N GLU A 248 -5.70 3.28 19.56
CA GLU A 248 -5.90 4.69 19.23
C GLU A 248 -6.34 4.85 17.78
N MET A 249 -7.55 5.37 17.56
CA MET A 249 -8.14 5.58 16.23
C MET A 249 -8.66 7.00 16.05
N ARG A 250 -8.53 7.54 14.87
CA ARG A 250 -9.18 8.79 14.47
C ARG A 250 -10.62 8.50 14.02
N ILE A 251 -11.61 9.04 14.74
CA ILE A 251 -13.05 8.86 14.48
C ILE A 251 -13.67 10.22 14.11
#